data_cdf1524104968ffb7b79e12cfc22a022
#
_entry.id   cdf1524104968ffb7b79e12cfc22a022
#
_cell.length_a   1.000
_cell.length_b   1.000
_cell.length_c   1.000
_cell.angle_alpha   90.00
_cell.angle_beta   90.00
_cell.angle_gamma   90.00
#
_symmetry.space_group_name_H-M   'P 1'
#
loop_
_entity.id
_entity.type
_entity.pdbx_description
1 polymer ?
#
loop_
_entity_poly.entity_id
_entity_poly.type
_entity_poly.pdbx_seq_one_letter_code
_entity_poly.pdbx_strand_id
1 'polypeptide(L)'
;MSKRLIINADDFGLCRAQNYGIIEAFTQGVVSSTTAIVTSPAIEHAAWLAGRFPELPVGLHFMLSWGLPLTPLTCLVNEQGMLDKGIWQKSEAGTLDPEEIRCELASQYQRFITLFGKAPTHIDSHHHVHMLPTLYPLVEAFAMEHRLPLRIDRGEIARHGLSVHHTLSCDQFDARFYGEQLTRDTLLQLLDEADELGASSLEIMCHPSFIDLEMQGSSYCQPRLTELAILTDPALPPLIAKRGYRLANYREWPTES
;
A
#
# COMPACT_ATOMS: atom_id res chain seq x y z
N MET A 1 6.98 -21.94 14.19
CA MET A 1 6.46 -21.65 12.83
C MET A 1 7.29 -20.50 12.27
N SER A 2 7.54 -20.44 10.96
CA SER A 2 8.23 -19.29 10.36
C SER A 2 7.35 -18.04 10.43
N LYS A 3 7.95 -16.88 10.74
CA LYS A 3 7.29 -15.58 10.73
C LYS A 3 6.95 -15.18 9.30
N ARG A 4 5.86 -14.43 9.09
CA ARG A 4 5.43 -13.97 7.76
C ARG A 4 5.96 -12.58 7.49
N LEU A 5 6.56 -12.38 6.31
CA LEU A 5 6.99 -11.08 5.81
C LEU A 5 6.24 -10.75 4.52
N ILE A 6 5.50 -9.67 4.51
CA ILE A 6 4.96 -9.05 3.30
C ILE A 6 5.84 -7.86 2.94
N ILE A 7 6.37 -7.84 1.73
CA ILE A 7 6.97 -6.65 1.15
C ILE A 7 6.00 -6.14 0.10
N ASN A 8 5.25 -5.11 0.47
CA ASN A 8 4.21 -4.53 -0.39
C ASN A 8 4.76 -3.35 -1.17
N ALA A 9 4.70 -3.45 -2.49
CA ALA A 9 5.07 -2.36 -3.38
C ALA A 9 3.85 -1.47 -3.65
N ASP A 10 3.88 -0.26 -3.14
CA ASP A 10 2.82 0.73 -3.29
C ASP A 10 2.85 1.40 -4.68
N ASP A 11 1.80 2.12 -5.06
CA ASP A 11 1.69 2.96 -6.25
C ASP A 11 1.62 2.20 -7.59
N PHE A 12 1.17 0.95 -7.65
CA PHE A 12 0.96 0.26 -8.93
C PHE A 12 -0.08 1.01 -9.78
N GLY A 13 0.30 1.39 -10.99
CA GLY A 13 -0.50 2.24 -11.87
C GLY A 13 -0.03 3.69 -11.96
N LEU A 14 0.87 4.15 -11.10
CA LEU A 14 1.33 5.55 -11.07
C LEU A 14 1.92 5.98 -12.42
N CYS A 15 2.90 5.25 -12.93
CA CYS A 15 3.47 5.38 -14.27
C CYS A 15 4.00 4.03 -14.77
N ARG A 16 4.43 3.97 -16.04
CA ARG A 16 4.91 2.71 -16.62
C ARG A 16 6.21 2.23 -15.98
N ALA A 17 7.11 3.15 -15.64
CA ALA A 17 8.37 2.81 -14.97
C ALA A 17 8.14 2.18 -13.58
N GLN A 18 7.19 2.73 -12.79
CA GLN A 18 6.76 2.14 -11.53
C GLN A 18 6.20 0.74 -11.72
N ASN A 19 5.31 0.58 -12.71
CA ASN A 19 4.69 -0.72 -12.99
C ASN A 19 5.74 -1.78 -13.32
N TYR A 20 6.72 -1.47 -14.17
CA TYR A 20 7.80 -2.40 -14.50
C TYR A 20 8.74 -2.65 -13.32
N GLY A 21 9.06 -1.63 -12.51
CA GLY A 21 9.87 -1.79 -11.31
C GLY A 21 9.24 -2.74 -10.29
N ILE A 22 7.92 -2.65 -10.09
CA ILE A 22 7.17 -3.56 -9.23
C ILE A 22 7.23 -5.00 -9.75
N ILE A 23 7.02 -5.20 -11.06
CA ILE A 23 7.11 -6.53 -11.67
C ILE A 23 8.52 -7.11 -11.56
N GLU A 24 9.55 -6.29 -11.78
CA GLU A 24 10.95 -6.71 -11.62
C GLU A 24 11.23 -7.13 -10.17
N ALA A 25 10.83 -6.30 -9.19
CA ALA A 25 11.03 -6.60 -7.78
C ALA A 25 10.23 -7.82 -7.29
N PHE A 26 9.08 -8.12 -7.92
CA PHE A 26 8.30 -9.33 -7.67
C PHE A 26 8.93 -10.58 -8.28
N THR A 27 9.38 -10.50 -9.54
CA THR A 27 9.87 -11.68 -10.27
C THR A 27 11.33 -12.02 -9.98
N GLN A 28 12.15 -11.03 -9.67
CA GLN A 28 13.60 -11.17 -9.47
C GLN A 28 14.04 -10.88 -8.04
N GLY A 29 13.12 -10.40 -7.20
CA GLY A 29 13.43 -9.92 -5.86
C GLY A 29 12.54 -10.49 -4.76
N VAL A 30 12.28 -9.68 -3.76
CA VAL A 30 11.58 -10.05 -2.52
C VAL A 30 10.21 -9.39 -2.36
N VAL A 31 9.74 -8.60 -3.33
CA VAL A 31 8.37 -8.07 -3.30
C VAL A 31 7.39 -9.25 -3.40
N SER A 32 6.39 -9.26 -2.52
CA SER A 32 5.42 -10.36 -2.43
C SER A 32 3.97 -9.92 -2.60
N SER A 33 3.73 -8.59 -2.66
CA SER A 33 2.42 -7.97 -2.82
C SER A 33 2.57 -6.58 -3.43
N THR A 34 1.48 -6.04 -3.98
CA THR A 34 1.40 -4.64 -4.45
C THR A 34 0.02 -4.08 -4.27
N THR A 35 -0.10 -2.74 -4.27
CA THR A 35 -1.39 -2.04 -4.24
C THR A 35 -1.53 -1.04 -5.37
N ALA A 36 -2.70 -1.02 -6.01
CA ALA A 36 -2.95 -0.29 -7.25
C ALA A 36 -3.81 0.96 -7.03
N ILE A 37 -3.34 2.09 -7.61
CA ILE A 37 -4.07 3.36 -7.66
C ILE A 37 -4.99 3.35 -8.87
N VAL A 38 -6.27 3.08 -8.67
CA VAL A 38 -7.24 2.91 -9.77
C VAL A 38 -7.56 4.21 -10.53
N THR A 39 -7.17 5.36 -9.99
CA THR A 39 -7.37 6.69 -10.60
C THR A 39 -6.14 7.21 -11.34
N SER A 40 -5.03 6.45 -11.33
CA SER A 40 -3.76 6.90 -11.89
C SER A 40 -3.63 6.69 -13.41
N PRO A 41 -2.76 7.45 -14.09
CA PRO A 41 -2.67 7.45 -15.56
C PRO A 41 -2.27 6.11 -16.19
N ALA A 42 -1.43 5.31 -15.50
CA ALA A 42 -0.92 4.05 -16.06
C ALA A 42 -1.63 2.81 -15.46
N ILE A 43 -2.85 2.97 -14.93
CA ILE A 43 -3.58 1.87 -14.28
C ILE A 43 -3.98 0.74 -15.25
N GLU A 44 -4.36 1.07 -16.48
CA GLU A 44 -4.70 0.05 -17.49
C GLU A 44 -3.47 -0.81 -17.85
N HIS A 45 -2.28 -0.19 -17.90
CA HIS A 45 -1.03 -0.89 -18.07
C HIS A 45 -0.69 -1.78 -16.87
N ALA A 46 -0.99 -1.32 -15.65
CA ALA A 46 -0.84 -2.13 -14.43
C ALA A 46 -1.77 -3.35 -14.46
N ALA A 47 -3.04 -3.17 -14.82
CA ALA A 47 -4.01 -4.26 -14.95
C ALA A 47 -3.60 -5.27 -16.03
N TRP A 48 -3.07 -4.80 -17.17
CA TRP A 48 -2.54 -5.67 -18.22
C TRP A 48 -1.34 -6.51 -17.70
N LEU A 49 -0.40 -5.90 -16.97
CA LEU A 49 0.72 -6.62 -16.35
C LEU A 49 0.23 -7.63 -15.32
N ALA A 50 -0.69 -7.26 -14.42
CA ALA A 50 -1.25 -8.18 -13.44
C ALA A 50 -1.93 -9.41 -14.07
N GLY A 51 -2.52 -9.26 -15.26
CA GLY A 51 -3.02 -10.38 -16.06
C GLY A 51 -1.93 -11.32 -16.58
N ARG A 52 -0.72 -10.83 -16.79
CA ARG A 52 0.46 -11.62 -17.22
C ARG A 52 1.22 -12.24 -16.05
N PHE A 53 1.08 -11.69 -14.87
CA PHE A 53 1.69 -12.18 -13.62
C PHE A 53 0.58 -12.47 -12.59
N PRO A 54 -0.27 -13.50 -12.81
CA PRO A 54 -1.44 -13.77 -11.97
C PRO A 54 -1.08 -14.14 -10.52
N GLU A 55 0.16 -14.56 -10.31
CA GLU A 55 0.70 -14.88 -8.97
C GLU A 55 0.90 -13.62 -8.12
N LEU A 56 1.08 -12.44 -8.72
CA LEU A 56 1.20 -11.18 -7.99
C LEU A 56 -0.13 -10.82 -7.32
N PRO A 57 -0.18 -10.78 -5.99
CA PRO A 57 -1.37 -10.29 -5.28
C PRO A 57 -1.45 -8.77 -5.45
N VAL A 58 -2.61 -8.28 -5.85
CA VAL A 58 -2.86 -6.84 -6.03
C VAL A 58 -3.95 -6.41 -5.08
N GLY A 59 -3.65 -5.44 -4.22
CA GLY A 59 -4.58 -4.75 -3.34
C GLY A 59 -5.05 -3.41 -3.92
N LEU A 60 -5.99 -2.76 -3.24
CA LEU A 60 -6.47 -1.41 -3.56
C LEU A 60 -5.66 -0.37 -2.80
N HIS A 61 -4.94 0.49 -3.51
CA HIS A 61 -4.28 1.68 -2.97
C HIS A 61 -5.25 2.86 -3.01
N PHE A 62 -6.05 3.01 -1.93
CA PHE A 62 -7.09 4.03 -1.86
C PHE A 62 -6.50 5.43 -1.96
N MET A 63 -7.02 6.23 -2.89
CA MET A 63 -6.48 7.54 -3.24
C MET A 63 -7.43 8.66 -2.84
N LEU A 64 -6.97 9.54 -1.94
CA LEU A 64 -7.67 10.76 -1.52
C LEU A 64 -6.78 12.01 -1.46
N SER A 65 -5.51 11.91 -1.83
CA SER A 65 -4.52 12.98 -1.61
C SER A 65 -3.84 13.48 -2.88
N TRP A 66 -4.25 12.94 -4.05
CA TRP A 66 -3.70 13.34 -5.35
C TRP A 66 -4.63 12.91 -6.51
N GLY A 67 -4.63 13.69 -7.59
CA GLY A 67 -5.35 13.37 -8.82
C GLY A 67 -6.83 13.73 -8.80
N LEU A 68 -7.61 13.10 -9.67
CA LEU A 68 -9.06 13.31 -9.77
C LEU A 68 -9.80 12.21 -9.02
N PRO A 69 -10.84 12.55 -8.23
CA PRO A 69 -11.72 11.56 -7.64
C PRO A 69 -12.62 10.92 -8.71
N LEU A 70 -13.22 9.79 -8.40
CA LEU A 70 -14.22 9.11 -9.25
C LEU A 70 -15.64 9.64 -9.02
N THR A 71 -15.87 10.26 -7.86
CA THR A 71 -17.19 10.76 -7.45
C THR A 71 -17.15 12.27 -7.21
N PRO A 72 -18.31 12.94 -7.13
CA PRO A 72 -18.38 14.35 -6.72
C PRO A 72 -17.97 14.51 -5.24
N LEU A 73 -16.68 14.65 -4.98
CA LEU A 73 -16.07 14.81 -3.67
C LEU A 73 -15.92 16.30 -3.33
N THR A 74 -17.00 16.93 -2.88
CA THR A 74 -17.01 18.39 -2.65
C THR A 74 -16.25 18.79 -1.40
N CYS A 75 -16.24 17.95 -0.38
CA CYS A 75 -15.54 18.22 0.88
C CYS A 75 -14.01 18.17 0.78
N LEU A 76 -13.44 17.53 -0.26
CA LEU A 76 -12.00 17.23 -0.30
C LEU A 76 -11.25 17.89 -1.46
N VAL A 77 -11.91 18.12 -2.60
CA VAL A 77 -11.24 18.72 -3.77
C VAL A 77 -10.92 20.20 -3.60
N ASN A 78 -9.91 20.66 -4.31
CA ASN A 78 -9.57 22.08 -4.46
C ASN A 78 -10.42 22.77 -5.54
N GLU A 79 -10.16 24.06 -5.81
CA GLU A 79 -10.90 24.86 -6.80
C GLU A 79 -10.83 24.30 -8.24
N GLN A 80 -9.83 23.47 -8.53
CA GLN A 80 -9.66 22.81 -9.82
C GLN A 80 -10.34 21.41 -9.86
N GLY A 81 -11.04 21.03 -8.80
CA GLY A 81 -11.67 19.71 -8.69
C GLY A 81 -10.68 18.57 -8.43
N MET A 82 -9.45 18.88 -8.00
CA MET A 82 -8.39 17.91 -7.76
C MET A 82 -8.27 17.58 -6.27
N LEU A 83 -7.98 16.32 -5.98
CA LEU A 83 -7.51 15.88 -4.66
C LEU A 83 -6.10 16.42 -4.41
N ASP A 84 -5.83 16.85 -3.20
CA ASP A 84 -4.51 17.35 -2.79
C ASP A 84 -4.21 17.03 -1.31
N LYS A 85 -3.05 17.53 -0.85
CA LYS A 85 -2.61 17.33 0.54
C LYS A 85 -3.41 18.14 1.58
N GLY A 86 -4.46 18.86 1.22
CA GLY A 86 -5.38 19.52 2.16
C GLY A 86 -6.19 18.55 3.02
N ILE A 87 -6.20 17.26 2.70
CA ILE A 87 -6.90 16.22 3.45
C ILE A 87 -6.53 16.19 4.94
N TRP A 88 -5.25 16.40 5.31
CA TRP A 88 -4.81 16.43 6.71
C TRP A 88 -5.45 17.56 7.47
N GLN A 89 -5.41 18.78 6.93
CA GLN A 89 -6.03 19.95 7.56
C GLN A 89 -7.55 19.80 7.68
N LYS A 90 -8.20 19.25 6.66
CA LYS A 90 -9.65 19.01 6.65
C LYS A 90 -10.05 17.91 7.65
N SER A 91 -9.22 16.89 7.80
CA SER A 91 -9.39 15.84 8.81
C SER A 91 -9.29 16.42 10.23
N GLU A 92 -8.26 17.24 10.51
CA GLU A 92 -8.10 17.91 11.81
C GLU A 92 -9.24 18.88 12.10
N ALA A 93 -9.73 19.60 11.09
CA ALA A 93 -10.86 20.53 11.21
C ALA A 93 -12.23 19.82 11.32
N GLY A 94 -12.30 18.50 11.11
CA GLY A 94 -13.55 17.75 11.11
C GLY A 94 -14.51 18.13 9.98
N THR A 95 -14.00 18.60 8.86
CA THR A 95 -14.79 19.10 7.71
C THR A 95 -14.96 18.08 6.59
N LEU A 96 -14.40 16.87 6.74
CA LEU A 96 -14.60 15.77 5.79
C LEU A 96 -16.04 15.22 5.91
N ASP A 97 -16.70 14.97 4.79
CA ASP A 97 -18.00 14.31 4.76
C ASP A 97 -17.81 12.78 4.67
N PRO A 98 -18.19 12.01 5.69
CA PRO A 98 -18.00 10.56 5.71
C PRO A 98 -18.74 9.84 4.58
N GLU A 99 -19.90 10.35 4.14
CA GLU A 99 -20.67 9.72 3.06
C GLU A 99 -20.04 9.95 1.70
N GLU A 100 -19.50 11.16 1.44
CA GLU A 100 -18.73 11.42 0.21
C GLU A 100 -17.49 10.50 0.15
N ILE A 101 -16.75 10.38 1.26
CA ILE A 101 -15.57 9.50 1.36
C ILE A 101 -15.95 8.03 1.14
N ARG A 102 -17.04 7.58 1.77
CA ARG A 102 -17.52 6.19 1.61
C ARG A 102 -17.92 5.90 0.16
N CYS A 103 -18.60 6.82 -0.50
CA CYS A 103 -18.95 6.71 -1.91
C CYS A 103 -17.71 6.63 -2.81
N GLU A 104 -16.68 7.43 -2.52
CA GLU A 104 -15.42 7.40 -3.26
C GLU A 104 -14.68 6.08 -3.07
N LEU A 105 -14.59 5.56 -1.83
CA LEU A 105 -13.97 4.27 -1.54
C LEU A 105 -14.69 3.14 -2.28
N ALA A 106 -16.02 3.11 -2.22
CA ALA A 106 -16.83 2.11 -2.92
C ALA A 106 -16.65 2.21 -4.45
N SER A 107 -16.55 3.42 -5.00
CA SER A 107 -16.32 3.64 -6.43
C SER A 107 -14.93 3.21 -6.86
N GLN A 108 -13.89 3.50 -6.07
CA GLN A 108 -12.54 3.01 -6.36
C GLN A 108 -12.45 1.49 -6.25
N TYR A 109 -13.10 0.88 -5.26
CA TYR A 109 -13.19 -0.57 -5.13
C TYR A 109 -13.90 -1.22 -6.34
N GLN A 110 -15.02 -0.66 -6.78
CA GLN A 110 -15.74 -1.16 -7.95
C GLN A 110 -14.93 -0.99 -9.25
N ARG A 111 -14.23 0.15 -9.41
CA ARG A 111 -13.32 0.37 -10.53
C ARG A 111 -12.16 -0.64 -10.52
N PHE A 112 -11.62 -0.97 -9.34
CA PHE A 112 -10.62 -2.01 -9.20
C PHE A 112 -11.13 -3.35 -9.75
N ILE A 113 -12.33 -3.79 -9.36
CA ILE A 113 -12.93 -5.04 -9.85
C ILE A 113 -13.09 -5.00 -11.37
N THR A 114 -13.54 -3.87 -11.93
CA THR A 114 -13.69 -3.70 -13.37
C THR A 114 -12.35 -3.84 -14.12
N LEU A 115 -11.27 -3.27 -13.58
CA LEU A 115 -9.96 -3.27 -14.21
C LEU A 115 -9.23 -4.63 -14.07
N PHE A 116 -9.29 -5.26 -12.90
CA PHE A 116 -8.54 -6.47 -12.60
C PHE A 116 -9.36 -7.76 -12.69
N GLY A 117 -10.69 -7.67 -12.92
CA GLY A 117 -11.59 -8.83 -13.06
C GLY A 117 -11.82 -9.62 -11.76
N LYS A 118 -11.36 -9.10 -10.61
CA LYS A 118 -11.45 -9.74 -9.30
C LYS A 118 -11.37 -8.70 -8.19
N ALA A 119 -11.81 -9.05 -6.97
CA ALA A 119 -11.65 -8.20 -5.80
C ALA A 119 -10.16 -7.99 -5.45
N PRO A 120 -9.79 -6.85 -4.84
CA PRO A 120 -8.44 -6.63 -4.32
C PRO A 120 -8.11 -7.65 -3.22
N THR A 121 -6.83 -7.96 -3.05
CA THR A 121 -6.38 -8.89 -2.01
C THR A 121 -6.34 -8.26 -0.62
N HIS A 122 -6.26 -6.94 -0.54
CA HIS A 122 -6.23 -6.13 0.68
C HIS A 122 -6.46 -4.65 0.33
N ILE A 123 -6.53 -3.81 1.35
CA ILE A 123 -6.66 -2.36 1.21
C ILE A 123 -5.51 -1.67 1.97
N ASP A 124 -4.96 -0.65 1.38
CA ASP A 124 -4.15 0.39 1.99
C ASP A 124 -4.48 1.75 1.37
N SER A 125 -3.65 2.78 1.50
CA SER A 125 -3.89 4.05 0.83
C SER A 125 -2.62 4.84 0.58
N HIS A 126 -2.66 5.67 -0.45
CA HIS A 126 -1.61 6.65 -0.74
C HIS A 126 -1.44 7.62 0.43
N HIS A 127 -0.19 7.84 0.84
CA HIS A 127 0.17 8.63 2.02
C HIS A 127 -0.48 8.17 3.34
N HIS A 128 -0.94 6.93 3.43
CA HIS A 128 -1.56 6.34 4.62
C HIS A 128 -2.80 7.10 5.13
N VAL A 129 -3.49 7.83 4.26
CA VAL A 129 -4.63 8.68 4.64
C VAL A 129 -5.78 7.90 5.29
N HIS A 130 -5.91 6.60 5.01
CA HIS A 130 -6.91 5.74 5.65
C HIS A 130 -6.71 5.60 7.16
N MET A 131 -5.53 5.92 7.70
CA MET A 131 -5.23 5.89 9.13
C MET A 131 -5.52 7.22 9.85
N LEU A 132 -5.95 8.26 9.12
CA LEU A 132 -6.41 9.50 9.74
C LEU A 132 -7.62 9.24 10.65
N PRO A 133 -7.74 9.92 11.81
CA PRO A 133 -8.78 9.65 12.81
C PRO A 133 -10.21 9.66 12.27
N THR A 134 -10.48 10.57 11.34
CA THR A 134 -11.81 10.71 10.71
C THR A 134 -12.10 9.65 9.64
N LEU A 135 -11.07 9.01 9.09
CA LEU A 135 -11.20 8.06 7.97
C LEU A 135 -11.06 6.60 8.43
N TYR A 136 -10.21 6.34 9.42
CA TYR A 136 -9.90 4.98 9.83
C TYR A 136 -11.14 4.14 10.17
N PRO A 137 -12.10 4.61 11.00
CA PRO A 137 -13.28 3.81 11.32
C PRO A 137 -14.13 3.46 10.09
N LEU A 138 -14.19 4.36 9.11
CA LEU A 138 -14.93 4.17 7.87
C LEU A 138 -14.26 3.11 6.99
N VAL A 139 -12.93 3.22 6.80
CA VAL A 139 -12.18 2.28 5.97
C VAL A 139 -12.09 0.91 6.64
N GLU A 140 -11.92 0.86 7.97
CA GLU A 140 -11.96 -0.39 8.74
C GLU A 140 -13.32 -1.09 8.58
N ALA A 141 -14.44 -0.37 8.73
CA ALA A 141 -15.77 -0.93 8.55
C ALA A 141 -15.97 -1.47 7.12
N PHE A 142 -15.50 -0.74 6.11
CA PHE A 142 -15.55 -1.17 4.72
C PHE A 142 -14.72 -2.45 4.48
N ALA A 143 -13.51 -2.51 5.03
CA ALA A 143 -12.64 -3.69 4.92
C ALA A 143 -13.29 -4.92 5.60
N MET A 144 -13.92 -4.73 6.77
CA MET A 144 -14.64 -5.79 7.47
C MET A 144 -15.86 -6.29 6.66
N GLU A 145 -16.67 -5.38 6.11
CA GLU A 145 -17.83 -5.70 5.28
C GLU A 145 -17.43 -6.57 4.08
N HIS A 146 -16.32 -6.21 3.43
CA HIS A 146 -15.81 -6.92 2.26
C HIS A 146 -14.85 -8.08 2.60
N ARG A 147 -14.60 -8.34 3.89
CA ARG A 147 -13.65 -9.36 4.37
C ARG A 147 -12.26 -9.22 3.77
N LEU A 148 -11.78 -7.99 3.64
CA LEU A 148 -10.49 -7.67 3.07
C LEU A 148 -9.46 -7.39 4.16
N PRO A 149 -8.26 -7.96 4.07
CA PRO A 149 -7.14 -7.50 4.88
C PRO A 149 -6.92 -5.99 4.73
N LEU A 150 -6.50 -5.33 5.82
CA LEU A 150 -6.22 -3.90 5.87
C LEU A 150 -4.80 -3.68 6.41
N ARG A 151 -4.02 -2.81 5.77
CA ARG A 151 -2.78 -2.29 6.33
C ARG A 151 -3.10 -1.45 7.58
N ILE A 152 -2.46 -1.74 8.70
CA ILE A 152 -2.70 -1.03 9.95
C ILE A 152 -1.37 -0.75 10.67
N ASP A 153 -1.04 0.52 10.85
CA ASP A 153 -0.06 0.95 11.85
C ASP A 153 -0.78 1.09 13.20
N ARG A 154 -0.64 0.06 14.05
CA ARG A 154 -1.31 0.01 15.35
C ARG A 154 -0.83 1.12 16.29
N GLY A 155 0.43 1.54 16.15
CA GLY A 155 1.00 2.65 16.93
C GLY A 155 0.38 3.98 16.54
N GLU A 156 0.18 4.22 15.24
CA GLU A 156 -0.49 5.41 14.72
C GLU A 156 -1.95 5.47 15.19
N ILE A 157 -2.69 4.38 15.01
CA ILE A 157 -4.10 4.28 15.43
C ILE A 157 -4.24 4.53 16.94
N ALA A 158 -3.36 3.94 17.76
CA ALA A 158 -3.38 4.16 19.21
C ALA A 158 -3.04 5.60 19.61
N ARG A 159 -2.12 6.27 18.91
CA ARG A 159 -1.80 7.69 19.12
C ARG A 159 -2.99 8.61 18.90
N HIS A 160 -3.90 8.23 18.02
CA HIS A 160 -5.17 8.92 17.79
C HIS A 160 -6.28 8.53 18.75
N GLY A 161 -6.01 7.66 19.74
CA GLY A 161 -7.02 7.21 20.71
C GLY A 161 -8.06 6.25 20.12
N LEU A 162 -7.78 5.68 18.95
CA LEU A 162 -8.66 4.73 18.28
C LEU A 162 -8.28 3.29 18.62
N SER A 163 -9.25 2.39 18.48
CA SER A 163 -9.06 0.94 18.65
C SER A 163 -9.09 0.24 17.29
N VAL A 164 -8.28 -0.80 17.15
CA VAL A 164 -8.31 -1.68 15.98
C VAL A 164 -9.31 -2.81 16.25
N HIS A 165 -10.34 -2.94 15.43
CA HIS A 165 -11.34 -4.00 15.51
C HIS A 165 -11.13 -5.05 14.41
N HIS A 166 -10.49 -4.67 13.32
CA HIS A 166 -10.22 -5.56 12.20
C HIS A 166 -9.06 -6.52 12.50
N THR A 167 -9.32 -7.82 12.32
CA THR A 167 -8.36 -8.88 12.64
C THR A 167 -7.48 -9.30 11.45
N LEU A 168 -7.92 -8.99 10.21
CA LEU A 168 -7.20 -9.34 8.99
C LEU A 168 -6.12 -8.26 8.69
N SER A 169 -5.05 -8.28 9.45
CA SER A 169 -3.91 -7.35 9.29
C SER A 169 -2.61 -8.03 9.75
N CYS A 170 -1.46 -7.49 9.35
CA CYS A 170 -0.19 -7.86 9.97
C CYS A 170 -0.13 -7.42 11.44
N ASP A 171 0.66 -8.13 12.26
CA ASP A 171 0.91 -7.72 13.64
C ASP A 171 1.65 -6.39 13.69
N GLN A 172 2.60 -6.18 12.75
CA GLN A 172 3.36 -4.96 12.58
C GLN A 172 3.31 -4.48 11.12
N PHE A 173 3.31 -3.17 10.95
CA PHE A 173 3.52 -2.48 9.68
C PHE A 173 4.69 -1.51 9.84
N ASP A 174 5.55 -1.42 8.83
CA ASP A 174 6.69 -0.52 8.84
C ASP A 174 6.80 0.27 7.53
N ALA A 175 6.74 1.60 7.65
CA ALA A 175 6.88 2.55 6.55
C ALA A 175 8.29 3.14 6.43
N ARG A 176 9.24 2.73 7.29
CA ARG A 176 10.56 3.36 7.38
C ARG A 176 11.54 2.90 6.29
N PHE A 177 11.19 1.87 5.50
CA PHE A 177 11.94 1.56 4.28
C PHE A 177 11.63 2.60 3.20
N TYR A 178 12.01 3.85 3.49
CA TYR A 178 11.71 5.05 2.71
C TYR A 178 12.79 6.12 2.92
N GLY A 179 13.09 6.94 1.91
CA GLY A 179 14.02 8.05 2.01
C GLY A 179 15.30 7.87 1.17
N GLU A 180 16.28 8.74 1.36
CA GLU A 180 17.47 8.81 0.51
C GLU A 180 18.62 7.89 0.98
N GLN A 181 18.61 7.45 2.24
CA GLN A 181 19.71 6.71 2.85
C GLN A 181 19.38 5.21 3.03
N LEU A 182 18.63 4.66 2.10
CA LEU A 182 18.25 3.25 2.17
C LEU A 182 19.41 2.32 1.82
N THR A 183 19.50 1.25 2.58
CA THR A 183 20.44 0.16 2.37
C THR A 183 19.75 -1.18 2.59
N ARG A 184 20.40 -2.27 2.18
CA ARG A 184 19.96 -3.62 2.55
C ARG A 184 19.89 -3.79 4.07
N ASP A 185 20.86 -3.23 4.81
CA ASP A 185 20.91 -3.35 6.26
C ASP A 185 19.75 -2.60 6.93
N THR A 186 19.28 -1.49 6.36
CA THR A 186 18.06 -0.81 6.79
C THR A 186 16.87 -1.76 6.78
N LEU A 187 16.63 -2.48 5.66
CA LEU A 187 15.54 -3.44 5.57
C LEU A 187 15.69 -4.58 6.59
N LEU A 188 16.89 -5.11 6.74
CA LEU A 188 17.15 -6.20 7.69
C LEU A 188 16.97 -5.78 9.16
N GLN A 189 17.30 -4.54 9.51
CA GLN A 189 17.06 -3.96 10.83
C GLN A 189 15.56 -3.92 11.17
N LEU A 190 14.69 -3.57 10.20
CA LEU A 190 13.23 -3.58 10.43
C LEU A 190 12.72 -4.98 10.79
N LEU A 191 13.30 -6.04 10.21
CA LEU A 191 12.96 -7.40 10.57
C LEU A 191 13.39 -7.75 11.99
N ASP A 192 14.62 -7.32 12.37
CA ASP A 192 15.18 -7.58 13.71
C ASP A 192 14.35 -6.84 14.78
N GLU A 193 13.96 -5.59 14.54
CA GLU A 193 13.10 -4.80 15.44
C GLU A 193 11.69 -5.41 15.60
N ALA A 194 11.09 -5.88 14.50
CA ALA A 194 9.78 -6.55 14.57
C ALA A 194 9.87 -7.88 15.35
N ASP A 195 10.99 -8.58 15.26
CA ASP A 195 11.23 -9.78 16.05
C ASP A 195 11.35 -9.49 17.55
N GLU A 196 12.05 -8.42 17.92
CA GLU A 196 12.16 -7.96 19.31
C GLU A 196 10.78 -7.61 19.90
N LEU A 197 9.85 -7.12 19.08
CA LEU A 197 8.45 -6.86 19.45
C LEU A 197 7.60 -8.14 19.52
N GLY A 198 8.14 -9.32 19.14
CA GLY A 198 7.44 -10.59 19.14
C GLY A 198 6.42 -10.74 18.00
N ALA A 199 6.55 -9.98 16.93
CA ALA A 199 5.64 -10.04 15.80
C ALA A 199 5.75 -11.38 15.04
N SER A 200 4.61 -12.00 14.74
CA SER A 200 4.53 -13.19 13.90
C SER A 200 4.31 -12.85 12.42
N SER A 201 3.93 -11.62 12.13
CA SER A 201 3.75 -11.08 10.81
C SER A 201 4.16 -9.60 10.73
N LEU A 202 4.91 -9.26 9.67
CA LEU A 202 5.39 -7.90 9.37
C LEU A 202 5.03 -7.55 7.94
N GLU A 203 4.49 -6.36 7.72
CA GLU A 203 4.43 -5.72 6.42
C GLU A 203 5.45 -4.60 6.34
N ILE A 204 6.25 -4.57 5.28
CA ILE A 204 7.13 -3.45 4.93
C ILE A 204 6.63 -2.83 3.62
N MET A 205 6.37 -1.52 3.65
CA MET A 205 6.05 -0.72 2.48
C MET A 205 7.30 -0.43 1.65
N CYS A 206 7.17 -0.45 0.32
CA CYS A 206 8.23 -0.02 -0.59
C CYS A 206 7.65 0.57 -1.90
N HIS A 207 8.51 1.23 -2.70
CA HIS A 207 8.12 1.90 -3.95
C HIS A 207 9.14 1.63 -5.08
N PRO A 208 9.49 0.38 -5.39
CA PRO A 208 10.52 0.08 -6.40
C PRO A 208 10.07 0.58 -7.78
N SER A 209 10.94 1.33 -8.47
CA SER A 209 10.65 1.85 -9.80
C SER A 209 11.91 1.96 -10.65
N PHE A 210 11.76 1.77 -11.96
CA PHE A 210 12.66 2.37 -12.93
C PHE A 210 12.36 3.88 -13.06
N ILE A 211 13.16 4.59 -13.85
CA ILE A 211 13.00 6.03 -14.07
C ILE A 211 12.66 6.28 -15.53
N ASP A 212 11.49 6.86 -15.79
CA ASP A 212 11.07 7.42 -17.06
C ASP A 212 10.81 8.93 -16.94
N LEU A 213 10.33 9.57 -17.99
CA LEU A 213 10.05 11.01 -17.99
C LEU A 213 8.94 11.39 -16.97
N GLU A 214 7.95 10.52 -16.79
CA GLU A 214 6.87 10.75 -15.82
C GLU A 214 7.41 10.66 -14.39
N MET A 215 8.24 9.64 -14.10
CA MET A 215 8.86 9.45 -12.79
C MET A 215 9.84 10.57 -12.43
N GLN A 216 10.52 11.17 -13.41
CA GLN A 216 11.41 12.31 -13.16
C GLN A 216 10.68 13.53 -12.56
N GLY A 217 9.37 13.65 -12.77
CA GLY A 217 8.53 14.68 -12.15
C GLY A 217 8.19 14.44 -10.68
N SER A 218 8.48 13.24 -10.15
CA SER A 218 8.22 12.90 -8.75
C SER A 218 9.30 13.47 -7.83
N SER A 219 8.88 14.04 -6.69
CA SER A 219 9.80 14.44 -5.62
C SER A 219 10.51 13.24 -4.97
N TYR A 220 9.97 12.02 -5.13
CA TYR A 220 10.55 10.76 -4.67
C TYR A 220 10.90 9.91 -5.89
N CYS A 221 11.94 10.29 -6.63
CA CYS A 221 12.36 9.64 -7.88
C CYS A 221 13.56 8.72 -7.68
N GLN A 222 14.73 9.27 -7.36
CA GLN A 222 15.98 8.49 -7.23
C GLN A 222 15.91 7.40 -6.14
N PRO A 223 15.31 7.64 -4.98
CA PRO A 223 15.21 6.59 -3.97
C PRO A 223 14.42 5.36 -4.44
N ARG A 224 13.42 5.51 -5.31
CA ARG A 224 12.67 4.36 -5.89
C ARG A 224 13.57 3.41 -6.68
N LEU A 225 14.55 3.94 -7.41
CA LEU A 225 15.55 3.12 -8.12
C LEU A 225 16.49 2.41 -7.13
N THR A 226 16.85 3.07 -6.03
CA THR A 226 17.63 2.47 -4.95
C THR A 226 16.85 1.35 -4.27
N GLU A 227 15.56 1.57 -3.97
CA GLU A 227 14.68 0.52 -3.45
C GLU A 227 14.63 -0.69 -4.40
N LEU A 228 14.45 -0.47 -5.70
CA LEU A 228 14.46 -1.54 -6.69
C LEU A 228 15.77 -2.36 -6.64
N ALA A 229 16.91 -1.68 -6.62
CA ALA A 229 18.20 -2.34 -6.55
C ALA A 229 18.41 -3.15 -5.26
N ILE A 230 17.94 -2.64 -4.12
CA ILE A 230 18.00 -3.37 -2.85
C ILE A 230 17.06 -4.57 -2.88
N LEU A 231 15.80 -4.37 -3.30
CA LEU A 231 14.77 -5.41 -3.27
C LEU A 231 15.04 -6.56 -4.25
N THR A 232 15.87 -6.33 -5.27
CA THR A 232 16.33 -7.35 -6.22
C THR A 232 17.72 -7.91 -5.89
N ASP A 233 18.33 -7.53 -4.76
CA ASP A 233 19.62 -8.09 -4.33
C ASP A 233 19.46 -9.59 -4.01
N PRO A 234 20.16 -10.49 -4.74
CA PRO A 234 20.07 -11.93 -4.55
C PRO A 234 20.53 -12.40 -3.16
N ALA A 235 21.20 -11.54 -2.39
CA ALA A 235 21.58 -11.84 -1.01
C ALA A 235 20.42 -11.69 -0.01
N LEU A 236 19.34 -10.97 -0.35
CA LEU A 236 18.22 -10.73 0.58
C LEU A 236 17.45 -12.00 0.96
N PRO A 237 17.02 -12.88 0.05
CA PRO A 237 16.21 -14.03 0.41
C PRO A 237 16.87 -14.93 1.50
N PRO A 238 18.16 -15.32 1.40
CA PRO A 238 18.78 -16.10 2.47
C PRO A 238 18.97 -15.34 3.78
N LEU A 239 19.14 -14.00 3.76
CA LEU A 239 19.26 -13.16 4.95
C LEU A 239 17.93 -13.01 5.68
N ILE A 240 16.82 -12.91 4.94
CA ILE A 240 15.44 -12.91 5.45
C ILE A 240 15.14 -14.27 6.10
N ALA A 241 15.43 -15.38 5.40
CA ALA A 241 15.22 -16.73 5.90
C ALA A 241 16.03 -17.02 7.16
N LYS A 242 17.27 -16.54 7.26
CA LYS A 242 18.14 -16.66 8.45
C LYS A 242 17.51 -16.02 9.71
N ARG A 243 16.67 -14.98 9.53
CA ARG A 243 15.92 -14.31 10.61
C ARG A 243 14.60 -15.00 10.95
N GLY A 244 14.33 -16.16 10.35
CA GLY A 244 13.13 -16.95 10.59
C GLY A 244 11.88 -16.42 9.88
N TYR A 245 12.04 -15.49 8.94
CA TYR A 245 10.95 -15.00 8.09
C TYR A 245 10.85 -15.80 6.78
N ARG A 246 9.63 -15.94 6.29
CA ARG A 246 9.33 -16.32 4.91
C ARG A 246 8.53 -15.24 4.23
N LEU A 247 8.69 -15.07 2.94
CA LEU A 247 7.82 -14.21 2.14
C LEU A 247 6.40 -14.77 2.17
N ALA A 248 5.45 -13.90 2.39
CA ALA A 248 4.02 -14.16 2.46
C ALA A 248 3.27 -13.04 1.73
N ASN A 249 1.99 -13.19 1.56
CA ASN A 249 1.12 -12.14 1.02
C ASN A 249 -0.27 -12.22 1.64
N TYR A 250 -1.10 -11.23 1.39
CA TYR A 250 -2.42 -11.10 2.01
C TYR A 250 -3.44 -12.19 1.63
N ARG A 251 -3.21 -12.99 0.57
CA ARG A 251 -4.05 -14.16 0.28
C ARG A 251 -3.93 -15.28 1.32
N GLU A 252 -2.90 -15.22 2.18
CA GLU A 252 -2.69 -16.19 3.24
C GLU A 252 -3.45 -15.86 4.54
N TRP A 253 -4.12 -14.71 4.62
CA TRP A 253 -5.03 -14.41 5.71
C TRP A 253 -6.37 -15.12 5.43
N PRO A 254 -6.81 -16.01 6.33
CA PRO A 254 -8.05 -16.73 6.13
C PRO A 254 -9.22 -15.73 6.12
N THR A 255 -9.85 -15.57 4.98
CA THR A 255 -11.22 -15.08 4.95
C THR A 255 -12.06 -16.22 5.50
N GLU A 256 -12.44 -16.18 6.78
CA GLU A 256 -13.32 -17.18 7.36
C GLU A 256 -14.57 -17.33 6.47
N SER A 257 -14.77 -18.57 6.03
CA SER A 257 -15.90 -18.99 5.18
C SER A 257 -17.21 -19.03 5.96
#